data_593ae0798c1967ccaec9dab715e91ba7
#
_entry.id   593ae0798c1967ccaec9dab715e91ba7
#
_cell.length_a   1.000
_cell.length_b   1.000
_cell.length_c   1.000
_cell.angle_alpha   90.00
_cell.angle_beta   90.00
_cell.angle_gamma   90.00
#
_symmetry.space_group_name_H-M   'P 1'
#
loop_
_entity.id
_entity.type
_entity.pdbx_description
1 polymer ?
#
loop_
_entity_poly.entity_id
_entity_poly.type
_entity_poly.pdbx_seq_one_letter_code
_entity_poly.pdbx_strand_id
1 'polypeptide(L)'
;MKAVSRINNVTRNGVQKSTKCGIVVNAKAFDMLARQYSDPIKAILQELGANAADSHIRAGKQDVPFSVKLPNSLDPHLRIRDYGVGMTEDVVYDVYINYMKSDKTDTNSETGCFGIGSKTPLAYADQFNITTYNDGTMTMYALVKSEDGVPELNEFGSWNTEEDNGVEISFSVKEDDFDKFSDRAVQVYKYFNTRPEVTGNGSFAYPERKDIISGDTWRISKGSYSDNTVVVMGNVAYPVDIWQFEYDSKERGFLNNNAVIEVPIGDLNVTPSRESLEYTDHTIKGISKAIS
;
A
#
# COMPACT_ATOMS: atom_id res chain seq x y z
N MET A 1 -3.68 0.28 11.54
CA MET A 1 -4.37 1.60 11.61
C MET A 1 -5.80 1.39 12.06
N LYS A 2 -6.21 1.96 13.21
CA LYS A 2 -7.60 1.79 13.70
C LYS A 2 -8.55 2.65 12.88
N ALA A 3 -9.62 2.04 12.34
CA ALA A 3 -10.69 2.80 11.71
C ALA A 3 -11.45 3.61 12.78
N VAL A 4 -11.50 4.92 12.63
CA VAL A 4 -12.27 5.79 13.55
C VAL A 4 -13.74 5.67 13.22
N SER A 5 -14.49 4.94 14.06
CA SER A 5 -15.96 4.89 13.97
C SER A 5 -16.53 6.18 14.55
N ARG A 6 -17.15 7.00 13.70
CA ARG A 6 -17.97 8.13 14.17
C ARG A 6 -19.33 7.59 14.63
N ILE A 7 -19.49 7.38 15.94
CA ILE A 7 -20.78 7.06 16.52
C ILE A 7 -21.51 8.37 16.81
N ASN A 8 -22.45 8.71 15.98
CA ASN A 8 -23.40 9.78 16.31
C ASN A 8 -24.53 9.17 17.12
N ASN A 9 -24.81 9.74 18.30
CA ASN A 9 -26.00 9.36 19.09
C ASN A 9 -27.25 9.79 18.33
N VAL A 10 -27.88 8.82 17.64
CA VAL A 10 -29.15 9.02 16.94
C VAL A 10 -30.29 8.63 17.85
N THR A 11 -31.11 9.60 18.27
CA THR A 11 -32.35 9.35 19.02
C THR A 11 -33.44 8.94 18.03
N ARG A 12 -34.06 7.78 18.25
CA ARG A 12 -35.12 7.24 17.38
C ARG A 12 -36.46 7.35 18.06
N ASN A 13 -37.21 8.42 17.75
CA ASN A 13 -38.56 8.62 18.24
C ASN A 13 -39.58 8.25 17.14
N GLY A 14 -40.60 7.42 17.49
CA GLY A 14 -41.70 7.07 16.57
C GLY A 14 -41.36 6.05 15.47
N VAL A 15 -40.19 5.38 15.52
CA VAL A 15 -39.81 4.36 14.55
C VAL A 15 -40.53 3.04 14.84
N GLN A 16 -41.43 2.63 13.94
CA GLN A 16 -42.17 1.36 14.08
C GLN A 16 -41.38 0.14 13.61
N LYS A 17 -40.43 0.32 12.63
CA LYS A 17 -39.59 -0.76 12.12
C LYS A 17 -38.24 -0.22 11.71
N SER A 18 -37.16 -0.91 12.11
CA SER A 18 -35.79 -0.59 11.71
C SER A 18 -35.12 -1.85 11.17
N THR A 19 -34.54 -1.77 9.96
CA THR A 19 -33.79 -2.87 9.34
C THR A 19 -32.40 -2.35 8.97
N LYS A 20 -31.37 -3.14 9.25
CA LYS A 20 -29.99 -2.82 8.83
C LYS A 20 -29.85 -3.06 7.34
N CYS A 21 -29.21 -2.13 6.65
CA CYS A 21 -28.79 -2.33 5.26
C CYS A 21 -27.66 -3.37 5.21
N GLY A 22 -27.71 -4.26 4.23
CA GLY A 22 -26.62 -5.20 3.90
C GLY A 22 -25.90 -4.76 2.63
N ILE A 23 -24.68 -5.29 2.42
CA ILE A 23 -23.94 -5.16 1.18
C ILE A 23 -24.07 -6.48 0.43
N VAL A 24 -24.49 -6.41 -0.83
CA VAL A 24 -24.49 -7.58 -1.74
C VAL A 24 -23.17 -7.57 -2.49
N VAL A 25 -22.39 -8.62 -2.33
CA VAL A 25 -21.13 -8.83 -3.04
C VAL A 25 -21.45 -9.42 -4.42
N ASN A 26 -21.12 -8.69 -5.47
CA ASN A 26 -21.29 -9.09 -6.86
C ASN A 26 -20.22 -8.43 -7.76
N ALA A 27 -20.18 -8.75 -9.04
CA ALA A 27 -19.22 -8.20 -10.00
C ALA A 27 -19.13 -6.67 -9.98
N LYS A 28 -20.26 -5.96 -9.81
CA LYS A 28 -20.26 -4.48 -9.74
C LYS A 28 -19.54 -3.95 -8.50
N ALA A 29 -19.66 -4.65 -7.37
CA ALA A 29 -18.97 -4.28 -6.15
C ALA A 29 -17.44 -4.46 -6.31
N PHE A 30 -17.01 -5.55 -6.95
CA PHE A 30 -15.59 -5.78 -7.25
C PHE A 30 -15.04 -4.77 -8.26
N ASP A 31 -15.78 -4.48 -9.34
CA ASP A 31 -15.39 -3.47 -10.33
C ASP A 31 -15.24 -2.08 -9.68
N MET A 32 -16.15 -1.71 -8.80
CA MET A 32 -16.07 -0.44 -8.05
C MET A 32 -14.84 -0.39 -7.14
N LEU A 33 -14.49 -1.49 -6.45
CA LEU A 33 -13.28 -1.56 -5.63
C LEU A 33 -12.00 -1.51 -6.47
N ALA A 34 -11.98 -2.16 -7.63
CA ALA A 34 -10.83 -2.13 -8.54
C ALA A 34 -10.60 -0.73 -9.15
N ARG A 35 -11.69 0.02 -9.45
CA ARG A 35 -11.63 1.37 -10.04
C ARG A 35 -11.46 2.51 -9.04
N GLN A 36 -11.30 2.23 -7.77
CA GLN A 36 -11.13 3.30 -6.76
C GLN A 36 -9.77 4.03 -6.87
N TYR A 37 -8.80 3.44 -7.56
CA TYR A 37 -7.45 3.97 -7.68
C TYR A 37 -7.32 4.89 -8.89
N SER A 38 -6.81 6.11 -8.68
CA SER A 38 -6.52 7.06 -9.75
C SER A 38 -5.25 6.68 -10.53
N ASP A 39 -4.29 6.04 -9.86
CA ASP A 39 -3.07 5.47 -10.44
C ASP A 39 -2.90 4.01 -9.99
N PRO A 40 -3.51 3.05 -10.71
CA PRO A 40 -3.46 1.64 -10.33
C PRO A 40 -2.04 1.07 -10.20
N ILE A 41 -1.10 1.49 -11.06
CA ILE A 41 0.29 1.02 -11.04
C ILE A 41 0.97 1.46 -9.73
N LYS A 42 0.81 2.74 -9.38
CA LYS A 42 1.34 3.27 -8.12
C LYS A 42 0.72 2.57 -6.91
N ALA A 43 -0.60 2.38 -6.92
CA ALA A 43 -1.33 1.72 -5.83
C ALA A 43 -0.86 0.27 -5.63
N ILE A 44 -0.66 -0.49 -6.71
CA ILE A 44 -0.14 -1.86 -6.65
C ILE A 44 1.23 -1.91 -5.98
N LEU A 45 2.17 -1.10 -6.46
CA LEU A 45 3.53 -1.06 -5.92
C LEU A 45 3.54 -0.64 -4.45
N GLN A 46 2.71 0.33 -4.08
CA GLN A 46 2.57 0.82 -2.72
C GLN A 46 1.98 -0.23 -1.77
N GLU A 47 0.86 -0.85 -2.14
CA GLU A 47 0.16 -1.82 -1.30
C GLU A 47 0.95 -3.13 -1.15
N LEU A 48 1.47 -3.67 -2.26
CA LEU A 48 2.27 -4.90 -2.20
C LEU A 48 3.60 -4.66 -1.49
N GLY A 49 4.26 -3.52 -1.73
CA GLY A 49 5.47 -3.15 -1.01
C GLY A 49 5.24 -2.95 0.49
N ALA A 50 4.15 -2.29 0.88
CA ALA A 50 3.78 -2.14 2.28
C ALA A 50 3.48 -3.49 2.95
N ASN A 51 2.79 -4.41 2.25
CA ASN A 51 2.55 -5.76 2.76
C ASN A 51 3.85 -6.54 2.95
N ALA A 52 4.80 -6.44 2.01
CA ALA A 52 6.11 -7.05 2.13
C ALA A 52 6.89 -6.51 3.34
N ALA A 53 6.94 -5.19 3.50
CA ALA A 53 7.58 -4.55 4.65
C ALA A 53 6.92 -4.94 5.99
N ASP A 54 5.58 -4.96 6.05
CA ASP A 54 4.83 -5.41 7.24
C ASP A 54 5.13 -6.88 7.58
N SER A 55 5.28 -7.75 6.56
CA SER A 55 5.67 -9.17 6.73
C SER A 55 7.08 -9.30 7.32
N HIS A 56 8.02 -8.47 6.85
CA HIS A 56 9.38 -8.40 7.39
C HIS A 56 9.41 -7.90 8.83
N ILE A 57 8.62 -6.90 9.19
CA ILE A 57 8.50 -6.42 10.58
C ILE A 57 8.02 -7.54 11.49
N ARG A 58 6.98 -8.29 11.09
CA ARG A 58 6.48 -9.45 11.85
C ARG A 58 7.52 -10.56 12.03
N ALA A 59 8.39 -10.73 11.05
CA ALA A 59 9.48 -11.71 11.12
C ALA A 59 10.73 -11.21 11.87
N GLY A 60 10.75 -9.95 12.36
CA GLY A 60 11.94 -9.33 12.96
C GLY A 60 13.06 -9.03 11.94
N LYS A 61 12.71 -8.91 10.65
CA LYS A 61 13.63 -8.70 9.51
C LYS A 61 13.44 -7.32 8.87
N GLN A 62 13.06 -6.29 9.63
CA GLN A 62 12.76 -4.95 9.12
C GLN A 62 13.93 -4.29 8.36
N ASP A 63 15.17 -4.73 8.62
CA ASP A 63 16.38 -4.21 7.97
C ASP A 63 16.79 -5.02 6.71
N VAL A 64 16.07 -6.10 6.40
CA VAL A 64 16.29 -6.92 5.22
C VAL A 64 15.44 -6.39 4.08
N PRO A 65 16.02 -6.08 2.90
CA PRO A 65 15.22 -5.64 1.76
C PRO A 65 14.37 -6.79 1.19
N PHE A 66 13.14 -6.49 0.80
CA PHE A 66 12.37 -7.39 -0.06
C PHE A 66 12.78 -7.19 -1.52
N SER A 67 12.45 -8.13 -2.41
CA SER A 67 12.82 -8.09 -3.82
C SER A 67 11.68 -7.61 -4.71
N VAL A 68 12.01 -6.76 -5.68
CA VAL A 68 11.11 -6.33 -6.75
C VAL A 68 11.78 -6.60 -8.08
N LYS A 69 11.16 -7.44 -8.91
CA LYS A 69 11.59 -7.62 -10.30
C LYS A 69 10.64 -6.89 -11.21
N LEU A 70 11.12 -5.79 -11.80
CA LEU A 70 10.38 -5.01 -12.77
C LEU A 70 10.23 -5.76 -14.09
N PRO A 71 9.11 -5.57 -14.81
CA PRO A 71 8.89 -6.18 -16.11
C PRO A 71 9.85 -5.61 -17.17
N ASN A 72 10.22 -6.45 -18.13
CA ASN A 72 10.99 -6.07 -19.31
C ASN A 72 10.63 -6.98 -20.50
N SER A 73 11.20 -6.73 -21.69
CA SER A 73 10.88 -7.47 -22.90
C SER A 73 11.22 -8.97 -22.85
N LEU A 74 12.18 -9.38 -21.98
CA LEU A 74 12.54 -10.79 -21.81
C LEU A 74 11.68 -11.50 -20.77
N ASP A 75 11.18 -10.76 -19.80
CA ASP A 75 10.30 -11.25 -18.76
C ASP A 75 9.24 -10.18 -18.42
N PRO A 76 8.07 -10.23 -19.05
CA PRO A 76 7.04 -9.20 -18.93
C PRO A 76 6.23 -9.32 -17.63
N HIS A 77 6.82 -9.82 -16.55
CA HIS A 77 6.14 -9.97 -15.27
C HIS A 77 6.70 -9.01 -14.23
N LEU A 78 5.80 -8.34 -13.50
CA LEU A 78 6.15 -7.79 -12.20
C LEU A 78 6.21 -8.94 -11.19
N ARG A 79 7.23 -8.99 -10.33
CA ARG A 79 7.28 -9.85 -9.14
C ARG A 79 7.69 -9.04 -7.93
N ILE A 80 7.00 -9.26 -6.83
CA ILE A 80 7.33 -8.70 -5.51
C ILE A 80 7.40 -9.87 -4.54
N ARG A 81 8.60 -10.10 -3.97
CA ARG A 81 8.90 -11.23 -3.07
C ARG A 81 9.37 -10.70 -1.73
N ASP A 82 8.64 -11.02 -0.67
CA ASP A 82 9.11 -10.81 0.70
C ASP A 82 9.74 -12.07 1.29
N TYR A 83 10.55 -11.89 2.33
CA TYR A 83 11.23 -12.95 3.08
C TYR A 83 10.79 -12.94 4.56
N GLY A 84 9.52 -12.58 4.78
CA GLY A 84 8.93 -12.47 6.10
C GLY A 84 8.38 -13.78 6.65
N VAL A 85 7.18 -13.72 7.22
CA VAL A 85 6.60 -14.88 7.93
C VAL A 85 5.99 -15.94 6.99
N GLY A 86 5.72 -15.62 5.73
CA GLY A 86 4.95 -16.48 4.83
C GLY A 86 3.45 -16.48 5.17
N MET A 87 2.70 -17.34 4.49
CA MET A 87 1.27 -17.56 4.77
C MET A 87 0.98 -19.07 4.75
N THR A 88 0.24 -19.52 5.77
CA THR A 88 -0.39 -20.85 5.74
C THR A 88 -1.59 -20.84 4.80
N GLU A 89 -2.08 -22.01 4.41
CA GLU A 89 -3.28 -22.16 3.58
C GLU A 89 -4.47 -21.38 4.15
N ASP A 90 -4.78 -21.54 5.43
CA ASP A 90 -5.88 -20.83 6.10
C ASP A 90 -5.75 -19.31 6.00
N VAL A 91 -4.53 -18.78 6.13
CA VAL A 91 -4.27 -17.33 6.00
C VAL A 91 -4.47 -16.87 4.56
N VAL A 92 -4.05 -17.66 3.56
CA VAL A 92 -4.26 -17.34 2.14
C VAL A 92 -5.76 -17.24 1.84
N TYR A 93 -6.54 -18.24 2.24
CA TYR A 93 -8.00 -18.22 2.06
C TYR A 93 -8.63 -17.04 2.80
N ASP A 94 -8.25 -16.77 4.03
CA ASP A 94 -8.76 -15.63 4.81
C ASP A 94 -8.44 -14.29 4.15
N VAL A 95 -7.22 -14.11 3.68
CA VAL A 95 -6.75 -12.84 3.10
C VAL A 95 -7.31 -12.61 1.70
N TYR A 96 -7.35 -13.63 0.83
CA TYR A 96 -7.67 -13.44 -0.59
C TYR A 96 -9.15 -13.68 -0.93
N ILE A 97 -9.88 -14.51 -0.18
CA ILE A 97 -11.32 -14.73 -0.40
C ILE A 97 -12.15 -13.60 0.25
N ASN A 98 -11.72 -13.10 1.42
CA ASN A 98 -12.49 -12.11 2.15
C ASN A 98 -12.04 -10.69 1.81
N TYR A 99 -12.93 -9.89 1.24
CA TYR A 99 -12.75 -8.46 1.08
C TYR A 99 -13.14 -7.75 2.39
N MET A 100 -12.45 -6.62 2.69
CA MET A 100 -12.66 -5.82 3.90
C MET A 100 -12.38 -6.57 5.22
N LYS A 101 -11.81 -7.78 5.18
CA LYS A 101 -11.27 -8.47 6.35
C LYS A 101 -9.78 -8.19 6.42
N SER A 102 -9.31 -7.67 7.55
CA SER A 102 -7.89 -7.42 7.82
C SER A 102 -7.57 -7.92 9.22
N ASP A 103 -6.48 -8.64 9.34
CA ASP A 103 -5.87 -9.03 10.62
C ASP A 103 -5.14 -7.87 11.31
N LYS A 104 -5.01 -6.73 10.62
CA LYS A 104 -4.21 -5.56 11.00
C LYS A 104 -5.02 -4.44 11.68
N THR A 105 -6.29 -4.66 12.00
CA THR A 105 -7.21 -3.63 12.50
C THR A 105 -6.89 -3.15 13.93
N ASP A 106 -6.18 -3.94 14.72
CA ASP A 106 -5.95 -3.69 16.14
C ASP A 106 -4.56 -3.12 16.47
N THR A 107 -3.69 -2.94 15.48
CA THR A 107 -2.32 -2.43 15.68
C THR A 107 -2.07 -1.14 14.89
N ASN A 108 -1.24 -0.24 15.45
CA ASN A 108 -0.68 0.91 14.75
C ASN A 108 0.76 0.64 14.25
N SER A 109 1.25 -0.60 14.34
CA SER A 109 2.59 -0.98 13.88
C SER A 109 2.64 -1.36 12.39
N GLU A 110 1.49 -1.60 11.78
CA GLU A 110 1.38 -2.04 10.38
C GLU A 110 0.57 -1.06 9.54
N THR A 111 0.94 -0.96 8.26
CA THR A 111 0.40 0.04 7.33
C THR A 111 -0.95 -0.36 6.74
N GLY A 112 -1.21 -1.67 6.51
CA GLY A 112 -2.46 -2.18 5.90
C GLY A 112 -3.61 -2.27 6.89
N CYS A 113 -4.81 -1.79 6.55
CA CYS A 113 -5.98 -1.90 7.45
C CYS A 113 -7.32 -2.20 6.77
N PHE A 114 -7.44 -2.06 5.46
CA PHE A 114 -8.75 -2.17 4.80
C PHE A 114 -9.05 -3.54 4.17
N GLY A 115 -8.09 -4.49 4.18
CA GLY A 115 -8.28 -5.82 3.61
C GLY A 115 -8.50 -5.84 2.08
N ILE A 116 -8.13 -4.75 1.39
CA ILE A 116 -8.28 -4.59 -0.06
C ILE A 116 -6.92 -4.60 -0.74
N GLY A 117 -5.88 -4.15 -0.05
CA GLY A 117 -4.54 -3.92 -0.60
C GLY A 117 -3.89 -5.14 -1.24
N SER A 118 -4.12 -6.35 -0.70
CA SER A 118 -3.61 -7.61 -1.27
C SER A 118 -4.18 -7.96 -2.65
N LYS A 119 -5.30 -7.33 -3.04
CA LYS A 119 -6.03 -7.59 -4.29
C LYS A 119 -5.87 -6.45 -5.31
N THR A 120 -5.03 -5.45 -5.00
CA THR A 120 -4.75 -4.33 -5.91
C THR A 120 -4.27 -4.74 -7.30
N PRO A 121 -3.56 -5.88 -7.52
CA PRO A 121 -3.24 -6.32 -8.88
C PRO A 121 -4.45 -6.45 -9.80
N LEU A 122 -5.64 -6.77 -9.28
CA LEU A 122 -6.88 -6.83 -10.07
C LEU A 122 -7.38 -5.46 -10.58
N ALA A 123 -6.80 -4.36 -10.12
CA ALA A 123 -7.06 -3.04 -10.71
C ALA A 123 -6.34 -2.85 -12.06
N TYR A 124 -5.35 -3.68 -12.36
CA TYR A 124 -4.55 -3.63 -13.59
C TYR A 124 -4.68 -4.89 -14.45
N ALA A 125 -4.59 -6.07 -13.82
CA ALA A 125 -4.61 -7.37 -14.49
C ALA A 125 -5.90 -8.14 -14.17
N ASP A 126 -6.27 -9.09 -15.05
CA ASP A 126 -7.42 -9.95 -14.81
C ASP A 126 -7.09 -11.15 -13.91
N GLN A 127 -5.81 -11.40 -13.70
CA GLN A 127 -5.30 -12.44 -12.80
C GLN A 127 -3.93 -12.07 -12.25
N PHE A 128 -3.59 -12.65 -11.09
CA PHE A 128 -2.24 -12.64 -10.55
C PHE A 128 -1.96 -13.91 -9.76
N ASN A 129 -0.70 -14.29 -9.71
CA ASN A 129 -0.23 -15.45 -8.96
C ASN A 129 0.22 -15.04 -7.56
N ILE A 130 -0.01 -15.94 -6.63
CA ILE A 130 0.41 -15.88 -5.23
C ILE A 130 1.21 -17.13 -4.97
N THR A 131 2.49 -16.99 -4.65
CA THR A 131 3.31 -18.11 -4.19
C THR A 131 3.65 -17.90 -2.74
N THR A 132 3.27 -18.82 -1.88
CA THR A 132 3.63 -18.76 -0.46
C THR A 132 4.75 -19.75 -0.18
N TYR A 133 5.64 -19.35 0.70
CA TYR A 133 6.72 -20.18 1.22
C TYR A 133 6.58 -20.19 2.73
N ASN A 134 6.26 -21.36 3.28
CA ASN A 134 6.01 -21.48 4.71
C ASN A 134 6.51 -22.84 5.20
N ASP A 135 7.45 -22.82 6.15
CA ASP A 135 8.00 -23.99 6.83
C ASP A 135 8.41 -25.14 5.89
N GLY A 136 9.19 -24.78 4.84
CA GLY A 136 9.72 -25.76 3.87
C GLY A 136 8.72 -26.21 2.82
N THR A 137 7.56 -25.56 2.74
CA THR A 137 6.54 -25.84 1.73
C THR A 137 6.29 -24.58 0.88
N MET A 138 6.35 -24.74 -0.44
CA MET A 138 5.93 -23.75 -1.43
C MET A 138 4.55 -24.14 -1.95
N THR A 139 3.56 -23.24 -1.87
CA THR A 139 2.23 -23.45 -2.45
C THR A 139 1.90 -22.32 -3.42
N MET A 140 1.36 -22.70 -4.58
CA MET A 140 1.02 -21.77 -5.66
C MET A 140 -0.48 -21.62 -5.82
N TYR A 141 -0.94 -20.36 -5.88
CA TYR A 141 -2.32 -19.98 -6.15
C TYR A 141 -2.39 -18.95 -7.27
N ALA A 142 -3.57 -18.81 -7.88
CA ALA A 142 -3.92 -17.66 -8.69
C ALA A 142 -5.26 -17.10 -8.27
N LEU A 143 -5.35 -15.77 -8.16
CA LEU A 143 -6.61 -15.05 -8.07
C LEU A 143 -6.98 -14.56 -9.48
N VAL A 144 -8.11 -15.02 -9.99
CA VAL A 144 -8.56 -14.80 -11.38
C VAL A 144 -9.95 -14.19 -11.36
N LYS A 145 -10.20 -13.16 -12.20
CA LYS A 145 -11.57 -12.71 -12.47
C LYS A 145 -12.31 -13.78 -13.28
N SER A 146 -13.38 -14.33 -12.73
CA SER A 146 -14.23 -15.29 -13.45
C SER A 146 -15.09 -14.60 -14.51
N GLU A 147 -15.79 -15.38 -15.32
CA GLU A 147 -16.67 -14.86 -16.41
C GLU A 147 -17.79 -13.96 -15.87
N ASP A 148 -18.28 -14.20 -14.67
CA ASP A 148 -19.28 -13.37 -14.00
C ASP A 148 -18.68 -12.13 -13.31
N GLY A 149 -17.34 -11.95 -13.37
CA GLY A 149 -16.60 -10.82 -12.81
C GLY A 149 -16.33 -10.91 -11.32
N VAL A 150 -16.64 -12.03 -10.67
CA VAL A 150 -16.28 -12.29 -9.27
C VAL A 150 -14.90 -12.96 -9.23
N PRO A 151 -13.93 -12.46 -8.43
CA PRO A 151 -12.63 -13.11 -8.32
C PRO A 151 -12.72 -14.48 -7.66
N GLU A 152 -12.00 -15.45 -8.23
CA GLU A 152 -11.88 -16.83 -7.73
C GLU A 152 -10.42 -17.15 -7.40
N LEU A 153 -10.19 -17.77 -6.23
CA LEU A 153 -8.88 -18.26 -5.83
C LEU A 153 -8.74 -19.72 -6.25
N ASN A 154 -7.73 -20.00 -7.08
CA ASN A 154 -7.41 -21.34 -7.56
C ASN A 154 -6.06 -21.77 -6.98
N GLU A 155 -5.98 -22.95 -6.38
CA GLU A 155 -4.76 -23.59 -5.93
C GLU A 155 -4.23 -24.53 -7.01
N PHE A 156 -2.93 -24.45 -7.31
CA PHE A 156 -2.26 -25.33 -8.30
C PHE A 156 -1.53 -26.50 -7.66
N GLY A 157 -1.14 -26.39 -6.40
CA GLY A 157 -0.46 -27.44 -5.65
C GLY A 157 0.64 -26.94 -4.73
N SER A 158 1.21 -27.89 -4.00
CA SER A 158 2.25 -27.65 -3.00
C SER A 158 3.46 -28.55 -3.22
N TRP A 159 4.65 -28.02 -2.99
CA TRP A 159 5.93 -28.71 -3.18
C TRP A 159 6.89 -28.40 -2.01
N ASN A 160 7.77 -29.33 -1.72
CA ASN A 160 8.87 -29.05 -0.77
C ASN A 160 9.83 -28.02 -1.36
N THR A 161 10.36 -27.14 -0.51
CA THR A 161 11.31 -26.10 -0.91
C THR A 161 12.32 -25.83 0.19
N GLU A 162 13.51 -25.36 -0.19
CA GLU A 162 14.55 -24.84 0.72
C GLU A 162 14.54 -23.29 0.78
N GLU A 163 13.63 -22.66 0.06
CA GLU A 163 13.49 -21.20 0.06
C GLU A 163 13.02 -20.68 1.42
N ASP A 164 13.51 -19.50 1.77
CA ASP A 164 13.07 -18.77 2.97
C ASP A 164 11.56 -18.51 2.95
N ASN A 165 10.94 -18.51 4.13
CA ASN A 165 9.56 -18.13 4.32
C ASN A 165 9.27 -16.76 3.69
N GLY A 166 8.02 -16.56 3.26
CA GLY A 166 7.54 -15.30 2.70
C GLY A 166 6.49 -15.50 1.62
N VAL A 167 6.22 -14.45 0.86
CA VAL A 167 5.21 -14.44 -0.21
C VAL A 167 5.77 -13.79 -1.47
N GLU A 168 5.48 -14.36 -2.63
CA GLU A 168 5.69 -13.74 -3.93
C GLU A 168 4.35 -13.47 -4.61
N ILE A 169 4.16 -12.23 -5.08
CA ILE A 169 3.05 -11.85 -5.95
C ILE A 169 3.61 -11.57 -7.33
N SER A 170 3.00 -12.15 -8.36
CA SER A 170 3.42 -11.93 -9.74
C SER A 170 2.26 -11.87 -10.72
N PHE A 171 2.39 -11.01 -11.75
CA PHE A 171 1.44 -10.91 -12.85
C PHE A 171 2.09 -10.31 -14.09
N SER A 172 1.47 -10.57 -15.26
CA SER A 172 1.94 -10.05 -16.54
C SER A 172 1.63 -8.57 -16.69
N VAL A 173 2.59 -7.82 -17.23
CA VAL A 173 2.50 -6.39 -17.52
C VAL A 173 2.54 -6.18 -19.03
N LYS A 174 1.75 -5.22 -19.54
CA LYS A 174 1.78 -4.82 -20.94
C LYS A 174 3.07 -4.09 -21.25
N GLU A 175 3.62 -4.32 -22.43
CA GLU A 175 4.90 -3.72 -22.87
C GLU A 175 4.89 -2.19 -22.78
N ASP A 176 3.81 -1.54 -23.18
CA ASP A 176 3.62 -0.08 -23.12
C ASP A 176 3.65 0.50 -21.68
N ASP A 177 3.60 -0.34 -20.66
CA ASP A 177 3.58 0.06 -19.26
C ASP A 177 4.89 -0.26 -18.51
N PHE A 178 5.89 -0.89 -19.14
CA PHE A 178 7.15 -1.25 -18.46
C PHE A 178 7.84 -0.03 -17.84
N ASP A 179 7.97 1.06 -18.61
CA ASP A 179 8.57 2.30 -18.11
C ASP A 179 7.72 2.93 -17.01
N LYS A 180 6.40 2.86 -17.10
CA LYS A 180 5.50 3.37 -16.06
C LYS A 180 5.68 2.63 -14.74
N PHE A 181 5.82 1.29 -14.78
CA PHE A 181 6.13 0.51 -13.57
C PHE A 181 7.47 0.91 -12.96
N SER A 182 8.50 1.15 -13.79
CA SER A 182 9.80 1.61 -13.33
C SER A 182 9.72 2.99 -12.68
N ASP A 183 9.06 3.95 -13.32
CA ASP A 183 8.90 5.32 -12.81
C ASP A 183 8.11 5.35 -11.50
N ARG A 184 7.01 4.57 -11.41
CA ARG A 184 6.23 4.48 -10.18
C ARG A 184 6.97 3.76 -9.06
N ALA A 185 7.79 2.75 -9.38
CA ALA A 185 8.63 2.08 -8.39
C ALA A 185 9.62 3.06 -7.73
N VAL A 186 10.27 3.94 -8.52
CA VAL A 186 11.12 5.01 -7.99
C VAL A 186 10.31 5.93 -7.07
N GLN A 187 9.13 6.38 -7.51
CA GLN A 187 8.29 7.30 -6.75
C GLN A 187 7.82 6.72 -5.41
N VAL A 188 7.49 5.43 -5.38
CA VAL A 188 6.99 4.74 -4.19
C VAL A 188 8.14 4.35 -3.27
N TYR A 189 9.11 3.61 -3.76
CA TYR A 189 10.10 2.95 -2.91
C TYR A 189 11.20 3.88 -2.39
N LYS A 190 11.36 5.08 -2.96
CA LYS A 190 12.30 6.08 -2.43
C LYS A 190 12.00 6.51 -0.99
N TYR A 191 10.77 6.30 -0.52
CA TYR A 191 10.30 6.66 0.82
C TYR A 191 10.27 5.49 1.81
N PHE A 192 10.58 4.29 1.35
CA PHE A 192 10.64 3.12 2.23
C PHE A 192 11.88 3.22 3.15
N ASN A 193 11.69 2.89 4.44
CA ASN A 193 12.78 2.87 5.40
C ASN A 193 13.86 1.88 4.97
N THR A 194 13.48 0.64 4.68
CA THR A 194 14.32 -0.35 4.00
C THR A 194 13.84 -0.45 2.56
N ARG A 195 14.63 0.13 1.65
CA ARG A 195 14.32 0.13 0.22
C ARG A 195 14.47 -1.28 -0.33
N PRO A 196 13.53 -1.75 -1.19
CA PRO A 196 13.67 -3.06 -1.82
C PRO A 196 14.86 -3.12 -2.77
N GLU A 197 15.35 -4.35 -3.00
CA GLU A 197 16.22 -4.64 -4.13
C GLU A 197 15.39 -4.69 -5.40
N VAL A 198 15.66 -3.76 -6.33
CA VAL A 198 14.94 -3.66 -7.59
C VAL A 198 15.82 -4.16 -8.74
N THR A 199 15.28 -5.12 -9.51
CA THR A 199 15.93 -5.74 -10.67
C THR A 199 15.00 -5.70 -11.88
N GLY A 200 15.45 -6.21 -13.02
CA GLY A 200 14.64 -6.37 -14.24
C GLY A 200 14.73 -5.18 -15.20
N ASN A 201 14.90 -3.95 -14.72
CA ASN A 201 15.13 -2.78 -15.56
C ASN A 201 16.52 -2.21 -15.29
N GLY A 202 17.40 -2.30 -16.28
CA GLY A 202 18.80 -1.86 -16.14
C GLY A 202 19.00 -0.35 -15.96
N SER A 203 17.97 0.45 -16.21
CA SER A 203 17.97 1.91 -15.98
C SER A 203 17.40 2.32 -14.63
N PHE A 204 16.85 1.37 -13.84
CA PHE A 204 16.31 1.69 -12.53
C PHE A 204 17.40 2.15 -11.57
N ALA A 205 17.23 3.32 -10.98
CA ALA A 205 18.10 3.82 -9.92
C ALA A 205 17.29 4.68 -8.94
N TYR A 206 17.58 4.52 -7.66
CA TYR A 206 17.05 5.45 -6.67
C TYR A 206 17.71 6.83 -6.84
N PRO A 207 16.92 7.93 -6.77
CA PRO A 207 17.50 9.26 -6.85
C PRO A 207 18.47 9.48 -5.69
N GLU A 208 19.60 10.14 -6.00
CA GLU A 208 20.54 10.56 -4.97
C GLU A 208 19.86 11.61 -4.08
N ARG A 209 19.89 11.36 -2.78
CA ARG A 209 19.30 12.25 -1.79
C ARG A 209 20.35 13.23 -1.28
N LYS A 210 20.10 14.54 -1.47
CA LYS A 210 20.96 15.61 -0.95
C LYS A 210 20.12 16.50 -0.05
N ASP A 211 20.10 16.17 1.25
CA ASP A 211 19.40 16.96 2.24
C ASP A 211 20.18 18.28 2.48
N ILE A 212 19.46 19.41 2.46
CA ILE A 212 20.01 20.75 2.72
C ILE A 212 19.93 21.05 4.20
N ILE A 213 18.80 20.69 4.83
CA ILE A 213 18.51 20.87 6.24
C ILE A 213 17.55 19.80 6.72
N SER A 214 17.69 19.36 7.96
CA SER A 214 16.80 18.39 8.59
C SER A 214 16.55 18.73 10.06
N GLY A 215 15.36 18.37 10.54
CA GLY A 215 15.00 18.26 11.94
C GLY A 215 14.86 16.79 12.33
N ASP A 216 14.22 16.56 13.50
CA ASP A 216 14.05 15.19 14.02
C ASP A 216 13.08 14.34 13.17
N THR A 217 12.03 14.98 12.66
CA THR A 217 10.92 14.32 11.95
C THR A 217 10.77 14.79 10.51
N TRP A 218 11.60 15.68 10.03
CA TRP A 218 11.50 16.24 8.70
C TRP A 218 12.86 16.56 8.09
N ARG A 219 12.86 16.64 6.77
CA ARG A 219 14.02 17.06 5.98
C ARG A 219 13.58 17.82 4.75
N ILE A 220 14.42 18.76 4.33
CA ILE A 220 14.30 19.48 3.08
C ILE A 220 15.49 19.07 2.22
N SER A 221 15.23 18.50 1.06
CA SER A 221 16.26 18.06 0.12
C SER A 221 16.36 19.05 -1.05
N LYS A 222 17.52 19.11 -1.71
CA LYS A 222 17.68 19.82 -2.96
C LYS A 222 16.88 19.06 -4.03
N GLY A 223 15.66 19.51 -4.29
CA GLY A 223 14.73 18.91 -5.24
C GLY A 223 14.61 19.67 -6.55
N SER A 224 13.89 19.07 -7.50
CA SER A 224 13.35 19.77 -8.65
C SER A 224 12.20 20.68 -8.20
N TYR A 225 11.94 21.77 -8.92
CA TYR A 225 10.76 22.63 -8.70
C TYR A 225 9.40 21.90 -8.78
N SER A 226 9.40 20.64 -9.23
CA SER A 226 8.21 19.79 -9.34
C SER A 226 7.94 18.92 -8.12
N ASP A 227 8.85 18.85 -7.15
CA ASP A 227 8.66 18.04 -5.95
C ASP A 227 7.81 18.81 -4.94
N ASN A 228 6.65 18.25 -4.57
CA ASN A 228 5.80 18.80 -3.51
C ASN A 228 6.23 18.24 -2.15
N THR A 229 5.93 19.00 -1.09
CA THR A 229 6.04 18.46 0.27
C THR A 229 5.18 17.22 0.42
N VAL A 230 5.75 16.19 1.04
CA VAL A 230 5.06 14.93 1.34
C VAL A 230 5.16 14.61 2.83
N VAL A 231 4.13 13.96 3.34
CA VAL A 231 4.18 13.30 4.65
C VAL A 231 4.29 11.80 4.43
N VAL A 232 5.26 11.19 5.09
CA VAL A 232 5.47 9.74 5.06
C VAL A 232 4.93 9.15 6.36
N MET A 233 3.92 8.30 6.23
CA MET A 233 3.33 7.56 7.34
C MET A 233 3.49 6.05 7.09
N GLY A 234 4.32 5.39 7.88
CA GLY A 234 4.83 4.07 7.56
C GLY A 234 5.76 4.17 6.33
N ASN A 235 5.52 3.39 5.30
CA ASN A 235 6.28 3.46 4.04
C ASN A 235 5.50 4.17 2.92
N VAL A 236 4.40 4.86 3.25
CA VAL A 236 3.53 5.52 2.28
C VAL A 236 3.68 7.02 2.34
N ALA A 237 4.01 7.63 1.20
CA ALA A 237 4.14 9.07 1.05
C ALA A 237 2.85 9.68 0.50
N TYR A 238 2.32 10.67 1.22
CA TYR A 238 1.12 11.43 0.88
C TYR A 238 1.51 12.86 0.52
N PRO A 239 1.17 13.34 -0.69
CA PRO A 239 1.35 14.74 -1.02
C PRO A 239 0.56 15.64 -0.07
N VAL A 240 1.18 16.75 0.37
CA VAL A 240 0.52 17.72 1.23
C VAL A 240 -0.12 18.82 0.38
N ASP A 241 -1.42 18.98 0.56
CA ASP A 241 -2.14 20.14 0.03
C ASP A 241 -1.96 21.35 0.96
N ILE A 242 -1.06 22.24 0.60
CA ILE A 242 -0.72 23.42 1.39
C ILE A 242 -1.89 24.41 1.55
N TRP A 243 -2.92 24.33 0.69
CA TRP A 243 -4.09 25.19 0.75
C TRP A 243 -5.03 24.85 1.90
N GLN A 244 -4.81 23.72 2.58
CA GLN A 244 -5.54 23.33 3.79
C GLN A 244 -5.01 24.01 5.06
N PHE A 245 -3.92 24.78 4.95
CA PHE A 245 -3.30 25.52 6.05
C PHE A 245 -3.56 27.03 5.87
N GLU A 246 -3.66 27.78 7.00
CA GLU A 246 -3.90 29.21 6.96
C GLU A 246 -2.83 29.96 6.15
N TYR A 247 -3.23 30.98 5.40
CA TYR A 247 -2.40 31.63 4.37
C TYR A 247 -1.06 32.14 4.93
N ASP A 248 -1.10 32.84 6.07
CA ASP A 248 0.08 33.45 6.68
C ASP A 248 0.68 32.59 7.82
N SER A 249 0.31 31.31 7.90
CA SER A 249 0.85 30.42 8.93
C SER A 249 2.32 30.06 8.65
N LYS A 250 3.07 29.84 9.73
CA LYS A 250 4.46 29.35 9.65
C LYS A 250 4.50 27.96 9.01
N GLU A 251 3.49 27.14 9.28
CA GLU A 251 3.33 25.80 8.72
C GLU A 251 3.26 25.84 7.20
N ARG A 252 2.41 26.72 6.64
CA ARG A 252 2.29 26.86 5.20
C ARG A 252 3.57 27.37 4.56
N GLY A 253 4.29 28.31 5.21
CA GLY A 253 5.60 28.76 4.77
C GLY A 253 6.64 27.63 4.73
N PHE A 254 6.63 26.75 5.74
CA PHE A 254 7.47 25.57 5.79
C PHE A 254 7.11 24.55 4.70
N LEU A 255 5.81 24.25 4.53
CA LEU A 255 5.31 23.24 3.59
C LEU A 255 5.54 23.58 2.12
N ASN A 256 5.90 24.83 1.80
CA ASN A 256 6.31 25.24 0.46
C ASN A 256 7.76 24.86 0.06
N ASN A 257 8.50 24.17 0.94
CA ASN A 257 9.94 23.93 0.72
C ASN A 257 10.28 22.50 0.28
N ASN A 258 9.37 21.76 -0.35
CA ASN A 258 9.62 20.39 -0.81
C ASN A 258 10.12 19.47 0.32
N ALA A 259 9.48 19.59 1.49
CA ALA A 259 9.87 18.84 2.67
C ALA A 259 9.36 17.38 2.60
N VAL A 260 10.11 16.49 3.20
CA VAL A 260 9.65 15.14 3.56
C VAL A 260 9.48 15.10 5.07
N ILE A 261 8.28 14.83 5.53
CA ILE A 261 7.90 14.83 6.95
C ILE A 261 7.54 13.41 7.33
N GLU A 262 8.15 12.88 8.38
CA GLU A 262 7.88 11.53 8.87
C GLU A 262 6.94 11.60 10.08
N VAL A 263 5.87 10.80 10.07
CA VAL A 263 4.90 10.73 11.15
C VAL A 263 4.61 9.28 11.54
N PRO A 264 4.30 9.02 12.81
CA PRO A 264 3.88 7.70 13.27
C PRO A 264 2.60 7.23 12.56
N ILE A 265 2.47 5.90 12.40
CA ILE A 265 1.25 5.31 11.85
C ILE A 265 0.07 5.61 12.79
N GLY A 266 -1.00 6.17 12.21
CA GLY A 266 -2.21 6.55 12.94
C GLY A 266 -2.30 8.02 13.32
N ASP A 267 -1.25 8.81 13.12
CA ASP A 267 -1.25 10.26 13.41
C ASP A 267 -2.02 11.08 12.35
N LEU A 268 -2.30 10.50 11.18
CA LEU A 268 -3.05 11.15 10.10
C LEU A 268 -4.24 10.31 9.64
N ASN A 269 -5.29 10.97 9.17
CA ASN A 269 -6.38 10.33 8.45
C ASN A 269 -6.07 10.30 6.96
N VAL A 270 -6.38 9.17 6.31
CA VAL A 270 -6.19 8.94 4.88
C VAL A 270 -7.48 8.48 4.23
N THR A 271 -7.62 8.75 2.93
CA THR A 271 -8.73 8.23 2.13
C THR A 271 -8.74 6.70 2.09
N PRO A 272 -9.90 6.06 1.84
CA PRO A 272 -9.98 4.60 1.74
C PRO A 272 -9.05 3.99 0.68
N SER A 273 -8.79 4.71 -0.44
CA SER A 273 -7.82 4.30 -1.46
C SER A 273 -6.36 4.50 -1.05
N ARG A 274 -6.10 5.20 0.07
CA ARG A 274 -4.75 5.55 0.57
C ARG A 274 -3.89 6.32 -0.44
N GLU A 275 -4.51 7.05 -1.34
CA GLU A 275 -3.82 7.91 -2.30
C GLU A 275 -3.63 9.34 -1.80
N SER A 276 -4.43 9.77 -0.82
CA SER A 276 -4.39 11.14 -0.28
C SER A 276 -4.73 11.21 1.20
N LEU A 277 -4.40 12.34 1.80
CA LEU A 277 -4.79 12.68 3.18
C LEU A 277 -6.26 13.14 3.23
N GLU A 278 -6.95 12.81 4.33
CA GLU A 278 -8.17 13.50 4.74
C GLU A 278 -7.80 14.62 5.71
N TYR A 279 -8.06 15.89 5.32
CA TYR A 279 -7.70 17.06 6.12
C TYR A 279 -8.70 17.33 7.23
N THR A 280 -8.74 16.42 8.20
CA THR A 280 -9.44 16.61 9.47
C THR A 280 -8.57 17.43 10.42
N ASP A 281 -9.17 17.97 11.51
CA ASP A 281 -8.41 18.64 12.57
C ASP A 281 -7.27 17.75 13.14
N HIS A 282 -7.48 16.44 13.17
CA HIS A 282 -6.47 15.47 13.59
C HIS A 282 -5.26 15.47 12.65
N THR A 283 -5.50 15.40 11.34
CA THR A 283 -4.45 15.41 10.31
C THR A 283 -3.66 16.72 10.32
N ILE A 284 -4.36 17.86 10.35
CA ILE A 284 -3.72 19.19 10.39
C ILE A 284 -2.83 19.32 11.63
N LYS A 285 -3.34 18.96 12.81
CA LYS A 285 -2.57 18.99 14.07
C LYS A 285 -1.39 18.02 14.04
N GLY A 286 -1.55 16.84 13.47
CA GLY A 286 -0.47 15.86 13.32
C GLY A 286 0.68 16.40 12.49
N ILE A 287 0.39 17.01 11.34
CA ILE A 287 1.41 17.64 10.49
C ILE A 287 2.07 18.82 11.22
N SER A 288 1.27 19.74 11.80
CA SER A 288 1.81 20.89 12.54
C SER A 288 2.75 20.49 13.68
N LYS A 289 2.40 19.43 14.40
CA LYS A 289 3.25 18.87 15.47
C LYS A 289 4.56 18.30 14.93
N ALA A 290 4.53 17.66 13.78
CA ALA A 290 5.72 17.03 13.20
C ALA A 290 6.73 18.05 12.64
N ILE A 291 6.32 19.28 12.34
CA ILE A 291 7.21 20.35 11.83
C ILE A 291 7.60 21.38 12.90
N SER A 292 7.07 21.26 14.12
CA SER A 292 7.38 22.14 15.26
C SER A 292 8.68 21.75 15.95
#